data_b244dea63839d0fcc627f52f78d57e69
#
_entry.id   b244dea63839d0fcc627f52f78d57e69
#
_cell.length_a   1.000
_cell.length_b   1.000
_cell.length_c   1.000
_cell.angle_alpha   90.00
_cell.angle_beta   90.00
_cell.angle_gamma   90.00
#
_symmetry.space_group_name_H-M   'P 1'
#
loop_
_entity.id
_entity.type
_entity.pdbx_description
1 polymer ?
#
loop_
_entity_poly.entity_id
_entity_poly.type
_entity_poly.pdbx_seq_one_letter_code
_entity_poly.pdbx_strand_id
1 'polypeptide(L)'
;CRYMAPEVVMGQKRPDSHTDRFSLAVVLYMLLFLNHPLEGKRTMCPCLTEELERKFYGSDPVFVWDPANDANRPVRGVHTNEIKLWPLYPAFVRKTFEKAFSHEVMVGNDTTHRVIEKVWQEVFTTLRDLTIKCSCGSETFIDPSQQSCRCINCGKSIERPPILKVKKYHAALAPGKKLYACHVQYDSDDFKEAKGEVISSRNNPSLLGLRNDSNNTWEAILPNGSSKGYTHPDRKSGSAGMPRPIS
;
A
#
# COMPACT_ATOMS: atom_id res chain seq x y z
N CYS A 1 25.31 -8.39 7.23
CA CYS A 1 24.24 -9.12 7.96
C CYS A 1 22.86 -8.45 7.86
N ARG A 2 22.79 -7.11 7.82
CA ARG A 2 21.51 -6.34 7.99
C ARG A 2 20.37 -6.70 7.01
N TYR A 3 20.68 -7.15 5.80
CA TYR A 3 19.66 -7.52 4.80
C TYR A 3 19.43 -9.03 4.69
N MET A 4 20.26 -9.81 5.36
CA MET A 4 20.21 -11.27 5.26
C MET A 4 19.08 -11.84 6.10
N ALA A 5 18.45 -12.88 5.58
CA ALA A 5 17.46 -13.64 6.34
C ALA A 5 18.09 -14.30 7.58
N PRO A 6 17.35 -14.44 8.69
CA PRO A 6 17.88 -14.96 9.95
C PRO A 6 18.63 -16.29 9.82
N GLU A 7 18.11 -17.23 9.06
CA GLU A 7 18.75 -18.54 8.83
C GLU A 7 20.09 -18.43 8.05
N VAL A 8 20.24 -17.38 7.21
CA VAL A 8 21.50 -17.09 6.50
C VAL A 8 22.52 -16.49 7.46
N VAL A 9 22.08 -15.54 8.32
CA VAL A 9 22.93 -14.96 9.38
C VAL A 9 23.46 -16.05 10.31
N MET A 10 22.64 -17.04 10.62
CA MET A 10 23.03 -18.18 11.46
C MET A 10 23.86 -19.24 10.74
N GLY A 11 24.06 -19.11 9.41
CA GLY A 11 24.79 -20.10 8.61
C GLY A 11 24.04 -21.42 8.41
N GLN A 12 22.76 -21.45 8.68
CA GLN A 12 21.89 -22.64 8.58
C GLN A 12 21.42 -22.88 7.14
N LYS A 13 21.39 -21.84 6.31
CA LYS A 13 20.94 -21.89 4.92
C LYS A 13 21.80 -20.99 4.02
N ARG A 14 21.98 -21.40 2.78
CA ARG A 14 22.54 -20.54 1.74
C ARG A 14 21.46 -19.62 1.18
N PRO A 15 21.83 -18.42 0.67
CA PRO A 15 20.89 -17.53 -0.01
C PRO A 15 20.13 -18.23 -1.14
N ASP A 16 18.82 -18.01 -1.19
CA ASP A 16 17.91 -18.50 -2.22
C ASP A 16 16.73 -17.52 -2.40
N SER A 17 15.80 -17.82 -3.30
CA SER A 17 14.62 -16.98 -3.56
C SER A 17 13.74 -16.75 -2.33
N HIS A 18 13.72 -17.66 -1.36
CA HIS A 18 12.96 -17.47 -0.12
C HIS A 18 13.66 -16.50 0.83
N THR A 19 14.99 -16.60 0.93
CA THR A 19 15.78 -15.65 1.72
C THR A 19 15.77 -14.26 1.10
N ASP A 20 15.72 -14.15 -0.23
CA ASP A 20 15.63 -12.89 -0.96
C ASP A 20 14.30 -12.15 -0.69
N ARG A 21 13.21 -12.89 -0.43
CA ARG A 21 11.92 -12.28 -0.01
C ARG A 21 12.02 -11.57 1.34
N PHE A 22 12.81 -12.09 2.27
CA PHE A 22 13.11 -11.37 3.51
C PHE A 22 13.91 -10.10 3.22
N SER A 23 14.96 -10.20 2.43
CA SER A 23 15.79 -9.05 2.03
C SER A 23 14.96 -7.98 1.32
N LEU A 24 14.04 -8.39 0.43
CA LEU A 24 13.10 -7.48 -0.23
C LEU A 24 12.22 -6.74 0.79
N ALA A 25 11.64 -7.45 1.76
CA ALA A 25 10.83 -6.83 2.81
C ALA A 25 11.63 -5.82 3.63
N VAL A 26 12.89 -6.11 3.97
CA VAL A 26 13.79 -5.17 4.66
C VAL A 26 14.02 -3.92 3.82
N VAL A 27 14.34 -4.06 2.54
CA VAL A 27 14.59 -2.93 1.63
C VAL A 27 13.33 -2.07 1.49
N LEU A 28 12.17 -2.69 1.29
CA LEU A 28 10.88 -1.98 1.17
C LEU A 28 10.53 -1.23 2.46
N TYR A 29 10.77 -1.85 3.62
CA TYR A 29 10.56 -1.18 4.91
C TYR A 29 11.47 0.04 5.07
N MET A 30 12.77 -0.11 4.79
CA MET A 30 13.72 0.99 4.89
C MET A 30 13.40 2.13 3.92
N LEU A 31 12.90 1.81 2.73
CA LEU A 31 12.47 2.82 1.75
C LEU A 31 11.30 3.67 2.26
N LEU A 32 10.35 3.07 2.99
CA LEU A 32 9.16 3.77 3.47
C LEU A 32 9.36 4.45 4.82
N PHE A 33 10.12 3.84 5.73
CA PHE A 33 10.21 4.29 7.13
C PHE A 33 11.59 4.86 7.50
N LEU A 34 12.56 4.82 6.58
CA LEU A 34 13.91 5.38 6.74
C LEU A 34 14.66 4.82 7.95
N ASN A 35 14.33 3.59 8.35
CA ASN A 35 14.98 2.84 9.42
C ASN A 35 14.91 1.34 9.12
N HIS A 36 15.71 0.55 9.83
CA HIS A 36 15.74 -0.91 9.67
C HIS A 36 14.65 -1.59 10.51
N PRO A 37 13.91 -2.60 9.99
CA PRO A 37 12.76 -3.21 10.69
C PRO A 37 13.11 -3.94 11.99
N LEU A 38 14.37 -4.31 12.19
CA LEU A 38 14.86 -5.00 13.40
C LEU A 38 15.69 -4.09 14.31
N GLU A 39 15.87 -2.81 13.98
CA GLU A 39 16.66 -1.86 14.76
C GLU A 39 15.79 -0.91 15.56
N GLY A 40 15.64 -1.20 16.83
CA GLY A 40 14.91 -0.41 17.82
C GLY A 40 15.66 -0.38 19.15
N LYS A 41 14.92 -0.40 20.25
CA LYS A 41 15.49 -0.31 21.60
C LYS A 41 16.54 -1.39 21.91
N ARG A 42 16.36 -2.62 21.39
CA ARG A 42 17.28 -3.76 21.65
C ARG A 42 18.65 -3.56 21.00
N THR A 43 18.71 -2.87 19.88
CA THR A 43 19.97 -2.64 19.15
C THR A 43 20.72 -1.39 19.61
N MET A 44 20.17 -0.64 20.56
CA MET A 44 20.81 0.54 21.15
C MET A 44 21.86 0.12 22.20
N CYS A 45 22.95 -0.48 21.72
CA CYS A 45 24.10 -0.83 22.54
C CYS A 45 25.31 0.01 22.14
N PRO A 46 26.29 0.27 23.04
CA PRO A 46 27.47 1.08 22.76
C PRO A 46 28.35 0.50 21.65
N CYS A 47 28.36 -0.83 21.52
CA CYS A 47 29.07 -1.56 20.47
C CYS A 47 28.24 -2.78 20.06
N LEU A 48 27.98 -2.90 18.77
CA LEU A 48 27.32 -4.08 18.20
C LEU A 48 28.41 -5.14 17.89
N THR A 49 28.58 -6.08 18.79
CA THR A 49 29.51 -7.20 18.60
C THR A 49 28.94 -8.22 17.60
N GLU A 50 29.79 -9.07 17.03
CA GLU A 50 29.35 -10.14 16.14
C GLU A 50 28.30 -11.06 16.79
N GLU A 51 28.47 -11.36 18.09
CA GLU A 51 27.52 -12.15 18.85
C GLU A 51 26.14 -11.46 18.95
N LEU A 52 26.12 -10.15 19.23
CA LEU A 52 24.89 -9.37 19.27
C LEU A 52 24.24 -9.23 17.89
N GLU A 53 25.03 -9.06 16.83
CA GLU A 53 24.53 -9.09 15.46
C GLU A 53 23.85 -10.42 15.12
N ARG A 54 24.51 -11.54 15.42
CA ARG A 54 23.95 -12.87 15.22
C ARG A 54 22.67 -13.09 16.04
N LYS A 55 22.61 -12.52 17.25
CA LYS A 55 21.40 -12.56 18.07
C LYS A 55 20.27 -11.74 17.46
N PHE A 56 20.49 -10.45 17.18
CA PHE A 56 19.42 -9.51 16.80
C PHE A 56 18.94 -9.69 15.36
N TYR A 57 19.79 -10.18 14.47
CA TYR A 57 19.42 -10.42 13.06
C TYR A 57 19.26 -11.91 12.73
N GLY A 58 19.64 -12.82 13.63
CA GLY A 58 19.65 -14.27 13.39
C GLY A 58 18.78 -15.04 14.38
N SER A 59 19.31 -15.35 15.57
CA SER A 59 18.67 -16.30 16.48
C SER A 59 17.44 -15.76 17.22
N ASP A 60 17.35 -14.43 17.42
CA ASP A 60 16.25 -13.79 18.18
C ASP A 60 15.90 -12.41 17.62
N PRO A 61 15.53 -12.34 16.31
CA PRO A 61 15.09 -11.08 15.69
C PRO A 61 13.72 -10.69 16.21
N VAL A 62 13.53 -9.40 16.51
CA VAL A 62 12.24 -8.83 16.92
C VAL A 62 11.93 -7.63 16.06
N PHE A 63 10.79 -7.67 15.38
CA PHE A 63 10.30 -6.55 14.59
C PHE A 63 9.98 -5.33 15.47
N VAL A 64 10.37 -4.15 15.06
CA VAL A 64 10.18 -2.92 15.84
C VAL A 64 8.70 -2.57 16.10
N TRP A 65 7.79 -3.06 15.27
CA TRP A 65 6.33 -2.89 15.42
C TRP A 65 5.60 -4.21 15.65
N ASP A 66 6.28 -5.23 16.16
CA ASP A 66 5.66 -6.52 16.44
C ASP A 66 4.45 -6.32 17.39
N PRO A 67 3.22 -6.70 16.98
CA PRO A 67 2.04 -6.51 17.84
C PRO A 67 2.06 -7.36 19.13
N ALA A 68 2.80 -8.47 19.11
CA ALA A 68 2.89 -9.39 20.25
C ALA A 68 4.11 -9.14 21.16
N ASN A 69 5.13 -8.39 20.68
CA ASN A 69 6.37 -8.18 21.40
C ASN A 69 6.86 -6.74 21.27
N ASP A 70 6.82 -5.98 22.34
CA ASP A 70 7.20 -4.56 22.38
C ASP A 70 8.66 -4.31 22.80
N ALA A 71 9.45 -5.36 23.02
CA ALA A 71 10.82 -5.26 23.51
C ALA A 71 11.76 -4.45 22.59
N ASN A 72 11.45 -4.38 21.29
CA ASN A 72 12.26 -3.67 20.28
C ASN A 72 11.60 -2.41 19.72
N ARG A 73 10.68 -1.78 20.44
CA ARG A 73 10.00 -0.54 19.98
C ARG A 73 10.99 0.55 19.59
N PRO A 74 10.65 1.36 18.57
CA PRO A 74 11.43 2.53 18.21
C PRO A 74 11.53 3.51 19.37
N VAL A 75 12.71 4.12 19.53
CA VAL A 75 13.01 5.03 20.64
C VAL A 75 12.85 6.49 20.19
N ARG A 76 12.09 7.26 20.95
CA ARG A 76 11.90 8.69 20.70
C ARG A 76 13.25 9.43 20.73
N GLY A 77 13.44 10.34 19.80
CA GLY A 77 14.70 11.09 19.64
C GLY A 77 15.75 10.37 18.77
N VAL A 78 15.67 9.04 18.64
CA VAL A 78 16.57 8.25 17.80
C VAL A 78 15.84 7.84 16.49
N HIS A 79 14.74 7.10 16.60
CA HIS A 79 13.98 6.56 15.48
C HIS A 79 12.84 7.50 15.05
N THR A 80 13.14 8.80 14.91
CA THR A 80 12.14 9.85 14.72
C THR A 80 11.32 9.70 13.45
N ASN A 81 11.97 9.33 12.34
CA ASN A 81 11.29 9.18 11.04
C ASN A 81 10.30 8.03 11.09
N GLU A 82 10.72 6.89 11.59
CA GLU A 82 9.91 5.69 11.68
C GLU A 82 8.68 5.90 12.57
N ILE A 83 8.87 6.53 13.76
CA ILE A 83 7.76 6.86 14.67
C ILE A 83 6.74 7.81 14.02
N LYS A 84 7.21 8.76 13.20
CA LYS A 84 6.34 9.70 12.48
C LYS A 84 5.65 9.05 11.28
N LEU A 85 6.37 8.22 10.52
CA LEU A 85 5.90 7.67 9.26
C LEU A 85 4.97 6.46 9.43
N TRP A 86 5.26 5.57 10.40
CA TRP A 86 4.49 4.33 10.59
C TRP A 86 2.97 4.57 10.71
N PRO A 87 2.46 5.50 11.54
CA PRO A 87 1.02 5.73 11.66
C PRO A 87 0.38 6.41 10.44
N LEU A 88 1.16 6.99 9.52
CA LEU A 88 0.64 7.64 8.31
C LEU A 88 0.24 6.63 7.23
N TYR A 89 0.84 5.45 7.25
CA TYR A 89 0.50 4.42 6.27
C TYR A 89 -0.79 3.68 6.66
N PRO A 90 -1.64 3.33 5.67
CA PRO A 90 -2.85 2.56 5.91
C PRO A 90 -2.60 1.22 6.59
N ALA A 91 -3.61 0.71 7.30
CA ALA A 91 -3.51 -0.53 8.06
C ALA A 91 -3.08 -1.73 7.21
N PHE A 92 -3.49 -1.82 5.95
CA PHE A 92 -3.12 -2.94 5.08
C PHE A 92 -1.61 -2.97 4.78
N VAL A 93 -0.95 -1.80 4.64
CA VAL A 93 0.52 -1.72 4.46
C VAL A 93 1.22 -2.20 5.72
N ARG A 94 0.82 -1.66 6.89
CA ARG A 94 1.41 -2.01 8.18
C ARG A 94 1.26 -3.49 8.50
N LYS A 95 0.07 -4.06 8.31
CA LYS A 95 -0.20 -5.49 8.51
C LYS A 95 0.63 -6.40 7.59
N THR A 96 0.94 -5.94 6.37
CA THR A 96 1.80 -6.70 5.47
C THR A 96 3.23 -6.77 6.01
N PHE A 97 3.77 -5.66 6.56
CA PHE A 97 5.07 -5.68 7.23
C PHE A 97 5.04 -6.46 8.54
N GLU A 98 4.00 -6.33 9.36
CA GLU A 98 3.80 -7.15 10.57
C GLU A 98 3.82 -8.65 10.24
N LYS A 99 3.18 -9.05 9.14
CA LYS A 99 3.25 -10.43 8.64
C LYS A 99 4.65 -10.81 8.16
N ALA A 100 5.31 -9.95 7.36
CA ALA A 100 6.62 -10.24 6.79
C ALA A 100 7.71 -10.41 7.86
N PHE A 101 7.58 -9.70 8.99
CA PHE A 101 8.50 -9.71 10.11
C PHE A 101 7.91 -10.33 11.39
N SER A 102 6.87 -11.15 11.27
CA SER A 102 6.39 -11.93 12.41
C SER A 102 7.46 -12.93 12.87
N HIS A 103 7.53 -13.17 14.16
CA HIS A 103 8.49 -14.12 14.73
C HIS A 103 8.44 -15.48 14.04
N GLU A 104 7.24 -15.98 13.74
CA GLU A 104 7.02 -17.26 13.07
C GLU A 104 7.64 -17.31 11.65
N VAL A 105 7.50 -16.23 10.88
CA VAL A 105 8.07 -16.13 9.52
C VAL A 105 9.58 -15.90 9.54
N MET A 106 10.10 -15.24 10.58
CA MET A 106 11.54 -14.94 10.68
C MET A 106 12.35 -16.14 11.20
N VAL A 107 11.92 -16.79 12.27
CA VAL A 107 12.67 -17.85 12.95
C VAL A 107 11.93 -19.18 13.04
N GLY A 108 10.71 -19.25 12.51
CA GLY A 108 9.96 -20.50 12.42
C GLY A 108 10.54 -21.46 11.38
N ASN A 109 10.09 -22.71 11.40
CA ASN A 109 10.56 -23.74 10.49
C ASN A 109 10.01 -23.61 9.06
N ASP A 110 9.05 -22.71 8.84
CA ASP A 110 8.37 -22.53 7.54
C ASP A 110 8.64 -21.16 6.93
N THR A 111 9.72 -21.07 6.15
CA THR A 111 10.08 -19.88 5.38
C THR A 111 9.22 -19.70 4.11
N THR A 112 8.32 -20.64 3.81
CA THR A 112 7.42 -20.56 2.64
C THR A 112 6.31 -19.52 2.83
N HIS A 113 6.00 -19.14 4.08
CA HIS A 113 5.00 -18.12 4.41
C HIS A 113 5.50 -16.67 4.24
N ARG A 114 6.72 -16.45 3.75
CA ARG A 114 7.23 -15.11 3.45
C ARG A 114 6.40 -14.43 2.38
N VAL A 115 6.19 -13.14 2.58
CA VAL A 115 5.42 -12.30 1.64
C VAL A 115 6.11 -12.30 0.28
N ILE A 116 5.41 -12.78 -0.74
CA ILE A 116 5.92 -12.89 -2.11
C ILE A 116 5.84 -11.54 -2.84
N GLU A 117 6.60 -11.40 -3.90
CA GLU A 117 6.76 -10.21 -4.74
C GLU A 117 5.41 -9.69 -5.26
N LYS A 118 4.52 -10.61 -5.66
CA LYS A 118 3.18 -10.27 -6.15
C LYS A 118 2.32 -9.58 -5.08
N VAL A 119 2.42 -9.99 -3.83
CA VAL A 119 1.69 -9.36 -2.71
C VAL A 119 2.19 -7.92 -2.48
N TRP A 120 3.50 -7.71 -2.51
CA TRP A 120 4.07 -6.37 -2.41
C TRP A 120 3.62 -5.47 -3.57
N GLN A 121 3.60 -5.99 -4.80
CA GLN A 121 3.09 -5.28 -5.95
C GLN A 121 1.63 -4.84 -5.76
N GLU A 122 0.77 -5.73 -5.26
CA GLU A 122 -0.63 -5.44 -4.96
C GLU A 122 -0.77 -4.36 -3.87
N VAL A 123 0.02 -4.46 -2.79
CA VAL A 123 0.04 -3.48 -1.70
C VAL A 123 0.43 -2.09 -2.21
N PHE A 124 1.51 -1.97 -2.98
CA PHE A 124 1.97 -0.67 -3.49
C PHE A 124 1.09 -0.10 -4.59
N THR A 125 0.50 -0.95 -5.44
CA THR A 125 -0.51 -0.53 -6.42
C THR A 125 -1.72 0.06 -5.68
N THR A 126 -2.22 -0.63 -4.67
CA THR A 126 -3.34 -0.17 -3.85
C THR A 126 -2.98 1.12 -3.10
N LEU A 127 -1.78 1.24 -2.54
CA LEU A 127 -1.32 2.45 -1.86
C LEU A 127 -1.30 3.65 -2.82
N ARG A 128 -0.75 3.50 -4.03
CA ARG A 128 -0.77 4.52 -5.08
C ARG A 128 -2.20 4.96 -5.40
N ASP A 129 -3.11 4.00 -5.54
CA ASP A 129 -4.48 4.25 -5.98
C ASP A 129 -5.38 4.80 -4.87
N LEU A 130 -4.98 4.64 -3.61
CA LEU A 130 -5.59 5.25 -2.43
C LEU A 130 -4.89 6.56 -1.98
N THR A 131 -3.94 7.07 -2.75
CA THR A 131 -3.33 8.38 -2.50
C THR A 131 -4.19 9.48 -3.09
N ILE A 132 -4.50 10.52 -2.33
CA ILE A 132 -5.24 11.71 -2.77
C ILE A 132 -4.47 12.98 -2.45
N LYS A 133 -4.83 14.09 -3.12
CA LYS A 133 -4.27 15.41 -2.83
C LYS A 133 -5.16 16.18 -1.84
N CYS A 134 -4.54 16.72 -0.81
CA CYS A 134 -5.16 17.68 0.09
C CYS A 134 -5.28 19.07 -0.59
N SER A 135 -6.17 19.92 -0.10
CA SER A 135 -6.27 21.31 -0.55
C SER A 135 -4.99 22.14 -0.35
N CYS A 136 -4.06 21.70 0.49
CA CYS A 136 -2.72 22.28 0.62
C CYS A 136 -1.72 21.81 -0.45
N GLY A 137 -2.13 20.94 -1.38
CA GLY A 137 -1.29 20.37 -2.44
C GLY A 137 -0.54 19.09 -2.07
N SER A 138 -0.45 18.75 -0.78
CA SER A 138 0.26 17.55 -0.31
C SER A 138 -0.54 16.28 -0.57
N GLU A 139 0.15 15.21 -0.91
CA GLU A 139 -0.43 13.87 -1.04
C GLU A 139 -0.66 13.24 0.34
N THR A 140 -1.71 12.47 0.45
CA THR A 140 -2.13 11.80 1.69
C THR A 140 -2.73 10.43 1.35
N PHE A 141 -2.45 9.45 2.19
CA PHE A 141 -3.00 8.11 2.03
C PHE A 141 -4.38 7.99 2.67
N ILE A 142 -5.29 7.28 1.98
CA ILE A 142 -6.58 6.91 2.53
C ILE A 142 -6.51 5.47 3.04
N ASP A 143 -6.97 5.27 4.27
CA ASP A 143 -7.24 3.93 4.79
C ASP A 143 -8.71 3.60 4.49
N PRO A 144 -9.00 2.56 3.69
CA PRO A 144 -10.37 2.19 3.35
C PRO A 144 -11.24 1.83 4.57
N SER A 145 -10.63 1.48 5.68
CA SER A 145 -11.32 1.15 6.94
C SER A 145 -11.75 2.37 7.74
N GLN A 146 -11.24 3.58 7.40
CA GLN A 146 -11.51 4.82 8.11
C GLN A 146 -12.48 5.70 7.32
N GLN A 147 -13.34 6.48 8.01
CA GLN A 147 -14.26 7.42 7.37
C GLN A 147 -13.57 8.73 6.93
N SER A 148 -12.46 9.07 7.55
CA SER A 148 -11.68 10.26 7.22
C SER A 148 -10.19 9.99 7.44
N CYS A 149 -9.36 10.77 6.80
CA CYS A 149 -7.91 10.79 7.04
C CYS A 149 -7.46 12.21 7.40
N ARG A 150 -6.27 12.33 7.96
CA ARG A 150 -5.63 13.62 8.20
C ARG A 150 -4.52 13.86 7.20
N CYS A 151 -4.49 15.05 6.64
CA CYS A 151 -3.37 15.46 5.78
C CYS A 151 -2.05 15.37 6.56
N ILE A 152 -1.08 14.68 5.99
CA ILE A 152 0.24 14.48 6.61
C ILE A 152 1.03 15.79 6.79
N ASN A 153 0.71 16.82 5.99
CA ASN A 153 1.40 18.11 6.03
C ASN A 153 0.66 19.15 6.89
N CYS A 154 -0.61 19.44 6.59
CA CYS A 154 -1.35 20.51 7.25
C CYS A 154 -2.30 20.05 8.38
N GLY A 155 -2.43 18.73 8.60
CA GLY A 155 -3.29 18.15 9.63
C GLY A 155 -4.80 18.26 9.37
N LYS A 156 -5.23 18.89 8.26
CA LYS A 156 -6.65 19.06 7.91
C LYS A 156 -7.31 17.70 7.76
N SER A 157 -8.49 17.55 8.33
CA SER A 157 -9.32 16.37 8.12
C SER A 157 -9.85 16.36 6.68
N ILE A 158 -9.76 15.21 6.02
CA ILE A 158 -10.25 14.96 4.67
C ILE A 158 -11.23 13.81 4.77
N GLU A 159 -12.46 14.06 4.35
CA GLU A 159 -13.46 13.01 4.24
C GLU A 159 -13.04 11.99 3.19
N ARG A 160 -13.26 10.71 3.48
CA ARG A 160 -12.91 9.64 2.55
C ARG A 160 -13.79 9.73 1.30
N PRO A 161 -13.20 9.86 0.10
CA PRO A 161 -13.97 9.78 -1.13
C PRO A 161 -14.55 8.37 -1.30
N PRO A 162 -15.55 8.19 -2.18
CA PRO A 162 -15.99 6.86 -2.58
C PRO A 162 -14.81 6.02 -3.07
N ILE A 163 -14.84 4.73 -2.77
CA ILE A 163 -13.79 3.80 -3.18
C ILE A 163 -14.36 2.81 -4.18
N LEU A 164 -13.77 2.79 -5.37
CA LEU A 164 -14.00 1.73 -6.34
C LEU A 164 -13.27 0.47 -5.89
N LYS A 165 -13.99 -0.64 -5.82
CA LYS A 165 -13.42 -1.94 -5.49
C LYS A 165 -13.66 -2.92 -6.62
N VAL A 166 -12.57 -3.44 -7.19
CA VAL A 166 -12.64 -4.50 -8.21
C VAL A 166 -11.72 -5.64 -7.77
N LYS A 167 -12.32 -6.77 -7.37
CA LYS A 167 -11.59 -7.89 -6.75
C LYS A 167 -10.72 -7.42 -5.57
N LYS A 168 -9.40 -7.54 -5.72
CA LYS A 168 -8.38 -7.14 -4.73
C LYS A 168 -7.92 -5.69 -4.85
N TYR A 169 -8.25 -5.01 -5.96
CA TYR A 169 -7.83 -3.64 -6.21
C TYR A 169 -8.84 -2.62 -5.68
N HIS A 170 -8.31 -1.55 -5.11
CA HIS A 170 -9.09 -0.44 -4.59
C HIS A 170 -8.54 0.87 -5.14
N ALA A 171 -9.42 1.75 -5.62
CA ALA A 171 -9.03 3.07 -6.08
C ALA A 171 -9.94 4.14 -5.46
N ALA A 172 -9.35 5.21 -4.95
CA ALA A 172 -10.09 6.38 -4.48
C ALA A 172 -10.70 7.13 -5.65
N LEU A 173 -12.02 7.37 -5.62
CA LEU A 173 -12.71 8.16 -6.62
C LEU A 173 -12.58 9.65 -6.29
N ALA A 174 -11.43 10.21 -6.61
CA ALA A 174 -11.14 11.64 -6.46
C ALA A 174 -10.86 12.26 -7.85
N PRO A 175 -11.25 13.52 -8.09
CA PRO A 175 -11.04 14.19 -9.38
C PRO A 175 -9.57 14.12 -9.83
N GLY A 176 -9.35 13.79 -11.10
CA GLY A 176 -8.02 13.63 -11.69
C GLY A 176 -7.36 12.28 -11.44
N LYS A 177 -8.00 11.37 -10.70
CA LYS A 177 -7.45 10.04 -10.44
C LYS A 177 -7.56 9.17 -11.69
N LYS A 178 -6.44 8.56 -12.09
CA LYS A 178 -6.41 7.62 -13.21
C LYS A 178 -6.97 6.26 -12.81
N LEU A 179 -7.72 5.65 -13.71
CA LEU A 179 -8.20 4.28 -13.61
C LEU A 179 -7.42 3.40 -14.58
N TYR A 180 -6.88 2.32 -14.08
CA TYR A 180 -6.08 1.36 -14.83
C TYR A 180 -6.92 0.15 -15.23
N ALA A 181 -6.40 -0.71 -16.10
CA ALA A 181 -7.15 -1.89 -16.55
C ALA A 181 -7.63 -2.76 -15.37
N CYS A 182 -6.81 -2.94 -14.34
CA CYS A 182 -7.19 -3.67 -13.12
C CYS A 182 -8.39 -3.07 -12.35
N HIS A 183 -8.77 -1.79 -12.61
CA HIS A 183 -9.91 -1.11 -11.98
C HIS A 183 -11.19 -1.16 -12.83
N VAL A 184 -11.09 -1.53 -14.09
CA VAL A 184 -12.23 -1.45 -15.03
C VAL A 184 -12.44 -2.72 -15.84
N GLN A 185 -11.51 -3.68 -15.74
CA GLN A 185 -11.61 -4.97 -16.40
C GLN A 185 -11.48 -6.09 -15.34
N TYR A 186 -12.53 -6.89 -15.22
CA TYR A 186 -12.61 -7.86 -14.13
C TYR A 186 -11.44 -8.87 -14.08
N ASP A 187 -10.91 -9.28 -15.22
CA ASP A 187 -9.86 -10.29 -15.33
C ASP A 187 -8.46 -9.71 -15.61
N SER A 188 -8.30 -8.38 -15.47
CA SER A 188 -7.02 -7.74 -15.70
C SER A 188 -6.25 -7.51 -14.40
N ASP A 189 -4.99 -7.89 -14.41
CA ASP A 189 -3.99 -7.52 -13.38
C ASP A 189 -3.06 -6.37 -13.89
N ASP A 190 -3.39 -5.75 -15.04
CA ASP A 190 -2.60 -4.63 -15.55
C ASP A 190 -2.92 -3.33 -14.79
N PHE A 191 -1.91 -2.86 -14.05
CA PHE A 191 -1.94 -1.62 -13.27
C PHE A 191 -1.09 -0.49 -13.86
N LYS A 192 -0.61 -0.63 -15.11
CA LYS A 192 0.28 0.32 -15.80
C LYS A 192 -0.47 1.19 -16.80
N GLU A 193 -1.29 0.58 -17.64
CA GLU A 193 -2.01 1.30 -18.68
C GLU A 193 -3.27 1.97 -18.13
N ALA A 194 -3.30 3.31 -18.17
CA ALA A 194 -4.49 4.07 -17.80
C ALA A 194 -5.59 3.87 -18.84
N LYS A 195 -6.79 3.49 -18.40
CA LYS A 195 -7.97 3.25 -19.22
C LYS A 195 -9.03 4.34 -19.04
N GLY A 196 -8.86 5.21 -18.07
CA GLY A 196 -9.78 6.33 -17.83
C GLY A 196 -9.39 7.19 -16.65
N GLU A 197 -10.29 8.10 -16.30
CA GLU A 197 -10.06 9.09 -15.26
C GLU A 197 -11.34 9.41 -14.51
N VAL A 198 -11.21 9.68 -13.21
CA VAL A 198 -12.29 10.23 -12.39
C VAL A 198 -12.39 11.73 -12.68
N ILE A 199 -13.55 12.18 -13.14
CA ILE A 199 -13.82 13.59 -13.46
C ILE A 199 -14.90 14.15 -12.53
N SER A 200 -14.88 15.46 -12.30
CA SER A 200 -15.97 16.19 -11.64
C SER A 200 -16.84 16.92 -12.64
N SER A 201 -18.12 17.08 -12.32
CA SER A 201 -19.02 17.89 -13.15
C SER A 201 -18.61 19.37 -13.05
N ARG A 202 -18.63 20.07 -14.20
CA ARG A 202 -18.36 21.54 -14.25
C ARG A 202 -19.40 22.34 -13.47
N ASN A 203 -20.66 21.91 -13.48
CA ASN A 203 -21.77 22.61 -12.85
C ASN A 203 -21.93 22.27 -11.37
N ASN A 204 -21.46 21.09 -10.94
CA ASN A 204 -21.49 20.65 -9.55
C ASN A 204 -20.24 19.81 -9.26
N PRO A 205 -19.20 20.39 -8.68
CA PRO A 205 -17.93 19.69 -8.38
C PRO A 205 -18.07 18.48 -7.44
N SER A 206 -19.16 18.42 -6.67
CA SER A 206 -19.45 17.27 -5.80
C SER A 206 -19.93 16.03 -6.57
N LEU A 207 -20.37 16.21 -7.83
CA LEU A 207 -20.76 15.10 -8.68
C LEU A 207 -19.55 14.56 -9.42
N LEU A 208 -19.22 13.30 -9.14
CA LEU A 208 -18.13 12.58 -9.77
C LEU A 208 -18.68 11.75 -10.95
N GLY A 209 -17.84 11.62 -11.97
CA GLY A 209 -18.07 10.74 -13.11
C GLY A 209 -16.79 9.98 -13.47
N LEU A 210 -16.96 8.94 -14.28
CA LEU A 210 -15.83 8.19 -14.84
C LEU A 210 -15.75 8.46 -16.34
N ARG A 211 -14.59 8.93 -16.81
CA ARG A 211 -14.31 9.08 -18.22
C ARG A 211 -13.62 7.81 -18.72
N ASN A 212 -14.16 7.22 -19.76
CA ASN A 212 -13.56 6.08 -20.43
C ASN A 212 -12.61 6.56 -21.54
N ASP A 213 -11.31 6.41 -21.32
CA ASP A 213 -10.26 6.76 -22.27
C ASP A 213 -9.80 5.52 -23.08
N SER A 214 -10.46 4.36 -22.91
CA SER A 214 -10.14 3.13 -23.62
C SER A 214 -10.98 2.92 -24.87
N ASN A 215 -10.55 2.00 -25.74
CA ASN A 215 -11.30 1.59 -26.90
C ASN A 215 -12.48 0.66 -26.60
N ASN A 216 -12.56 0.14 -25.38
CA ASN A 216 -13.60 -0.79 -24.94
C ASN A 216 -14.78 -0.04 -24.33
N THR A 217 -16.00 -0.55 -24.54
CA THR A 217 -17.18 -0.06 -23.84
C THR A 217 -17.12 -0.56 -22.39
N TRP A 218 -17.32 0.36 -21.44
CA TRP A 218 -17.53 -0.03 -20.04
C TRP A 218 -19.00 -0.23 -19.78
N GLU A 219 -19.32 -1.26 -19.04
CA GLU A 219 -20.68 -1.55 -18.60
C GLU A 219 -20.79 -1.28 -17.11
N ALA A 220 -21.67 -0.36 -16.72
CA ALA A 220 -21.98 -0.10 -15.33
C ALA A 220 -23.28 -0.86 -14.97
N ILE A 221 -23.20 -1.69 -13.97
CA ILE A 221 -24.37 -2.35 -13.37
C ILE A 221 -24.88 -1.43 -12.27
N LEU A 222 -26.11 -0.95 -12.45
CA LEU A 222 -26.77 -0.07 -11.48
C LEU A 222 -27.38 -0.89 -10.31
N PRO A 223 -27.64 -0.26 -9.14
CA PRO A 223 -28.24 -0.96 -7.99
C PRO A 223 -29.57 -1.65 -8.27
N ASN A 224 -30.30 -1.20 -9.29
CA ASN A 224 -31.57 -1.82 -9.75
C ASN A 224 -31.35 -3.01 -10.70
N GLY A 225 -30.11 -3.45 -10.92
CA GLY A 225 -29.76 -4.56 -11.80
C GLY A 225 -29.74 -4.22 -13.30
N SER A 226 -30.08 -2.99 -13.71
CA SER A 226 -29.95 -2.57 -15.10
C SER A 226 -28.50 -2.25 -15.44
N SER A 227 -28.10 -2.51 -16.69
CA SER A 227 -26.76 -2.17 -17.17
C SER A 227 -26.82 -0.97 -18.13
N LYS A 228 -25.73 -0.20 -18.15
CA LYS A 228 -25.54 0.92 -19.05
C LYS A 228 -24.12 0.92 -19.61
N GLY A 229 -24.02 0.94 -20.95
CA GLY A 229 -22.74 1.01 -21.66
C GLY A 229 -22.23 2.45 -21.75
N TYR A 230 -20.90 2.63 -21.58
CA TYR A 230 -20.18 3.90 -21.72
C TYR A 230 -19.02 3.72 -22.71
N THR A 231 -19.07 4.47 -23.82
CA THR A 231 -18.05 4.47 -24.87
C THR A 231 -17.08 5.63 -24.69
N HIS A 232 -15.96 5.58 -25.43
CA HIS A 232 -15.02 6.70 -25.49
C HIS A 232 -15.71 7.99 -25.97
N PRO A 233 -15.44 9.17 -25.32
CA PRO A 233 -16.12 10.43 -25.64
C PRO A 233 -15.98 10.91 -27.09
N ASP A 234 -14.83 10.61 -27.74
CA ASP A 234 -14.52 11.06 -29.09
C ASP A 234 -15.10 10.18 -30.23
N ARG A 235 -15.72 9.07 -29.90
CA ARG A 235 -16.48 8.29 -30.89
C ARG A 235 -17.79 8.99 -31.12
N LYS A 236 -17.92 9.67 -32.28
CA LYS A 236 -19.14 10.31 -32.80
C LYS A 236 -20.30 9.31 -32.87
N SER A 237 -20.99 9.15 -31.77
CA SER A 237 -22.41 8.78 -31.78
C SER A 237 -23.16 10.00 -31.23
N GLY A 238 -24.00 10.59 -32.03
CA GLY A 238 -24.68 11.84 -31.73
C GLY A 238 -25.36 11.83 -30.35
N SER A 239 -25.08 12.84 -29.58
CA SER A 239 -25.42 13.16 -28.20
C SER A 239 -24.33 12.78 -27.17
N ALA A 240 -23.46 13.75 -26.91
CA ALA A 240 -22.57 13.71 -25.73
C ALA A 240 -23.38 13.83 -24.46
N GLY A 241 -23.88 12.69 -23.98
CA GLY A 241 -24.43 12.56 -22.62
C GLY A 241 -23.26 12.45 -21.63
N MET A 242 -23.05 13.47 -20.79
CA MET A 242 -22.19 13.34 -19.61
C MET A 242 -22.55 12.07 -18.83
N PRO A 243 -21.57 11.32 -18.31
CA PRO A 243 -21.86 10.25 -17.37
C PRO A 243 -22.69 10.81 -16.21
N ARG A 244 -23.78 10.15 -15.88
CA ARG A 244 -24.58 10.54 -14.72
C ARG A 244 -23.81 10.19 -13.44
N PRO A 245 -24.01 10.98 -12.36
CA PRO A 245 -23.31 10.78 -11.11
C PRO A 245 -23.57 9.41 -10.52
N ILE A 246 -22.53 8.87 -9.90
CA ILE A 246 -22.62 7.70 -9.03
C ILE A 246 -23.18 8.20 -7.70
N SER A 247 -24.39 7.77 -7.36
CA SER A 247 -25.01 8.01 -6.05
C SER A 247 -24.52 6.98 -5.03
#